data_bc151083f577ce0b45c42918db5146a5
#
_entry.id   bc151083f577ce0b45c42918db5146a5
#
_cell.length_a   1.000
_cell.length_b   1.000
_cell.length_c   1.000
_cell.angle_alpha   90.00
_cell.angle_beta   90.00
_cell.angle_gamma   90.00
#
_symmetry.space_group_name_H-M   'P 1'
#
loop_
_entity.id
_entity.type
_entity.pdbx_description
1 polymer ?
#
loop_
_entity_poly.entity_id
_entity_poly.type
_entity_poly.pdbx_seq_one_letter_code
_entity_poly.pdbx_strand_id
1 'polypeptide(L)'
;MSTLSLADNYKRNFGAVFTPSKWANKIVEKHFFKEWLNGATVLDPTAGEGVFLKAFLNIAKKQGIELTNDRVSRLFGIELNQEYVDNFYKSMAMEFSIKFPKTNFVQGDIFFQKKEIKANLLIGNPPWVNFSDLEETYKKRIKHLFIHFGLVKSPKDLLLGNARTDIATLVIAKVLHSNLNENGKAVFFLPLSIFQN
;
A
#
# COMPACT_ATOMS: atom_id res chain seq x y z
N MET A 1 -23.35 -16.03 19.74
CA MET A 1 -21.99 -15.78 19.25
C MET A 1 -22.12 -14.88 18.03
N SER A 2 -21.75 -13.60 18.15
CA SER A 2 -21.84 -12.66 17.03
C SER A 2 -20.78 -13.03 15.99
N THR A 3 -21.22 -13.37 14.80
CA THR A 3 -20.37 -13.51 13.62
C THR A 3 -19.75 -12.15 13.31
N LEU A 4 -18.47 -11.97 13.64
CA LEU A 4 -17.68 -10.81 13.18
C LEU A 4 -17.80 -10.75 11.66
N SER A 5 -18.01 -9.57 11.10
CA SER A 5 -18.05 -9.39 9.64
C SER A 5 -16.70 -9.80 9.02
N LEU A 6 -16.69 -10.20 7.75
CA LEU A 6 -15.46 -10.51 7.02
C LEU A 6 -14.45 -9.35 7.09
N ALA A 7 -14.93 -8.10 7.10
CA ALA A 7 -14.12 -6.90 7.25
C ALA A 7 -13.46 -6.78 8.64
N ASP A 8 -14.17 -7.18 9.72
CA ASP A 8 -13.61 -7.15 11.07
C ASP A 8 -12.55 -8.25 11.25
N ASN A 9 -12.76 -9.42 10.65
CA ASN A 9 -11.77 -10.49 10.60
C ASN A 9 -10.52 -10.06 9.82
N TYR A 10 -10.69 -9.35 8.71
CA TYR A 10 -9.59 -8.83 7.90
C TYR A 10 -8.77 -7.78 8.67
N LYS A 11 -9.43 -6.80 9.32
CA LYS A 11 -8.78 -5.81 10.19
C LYS A 11 -7.97 -6.48 11.30
N ARG A 12 -8.54 -7.50 11.94
CA ARG A 12 -7.92 -8.21 13.05
C ARG A 12 -6.71 -9.05 12.61
N ASN A 13 -6.81 -9.72 11.46
CA ASN A 13 -5.78 -10.64 10.99
C ASN A 13 -4.64 -9.96 10.22
N PHE A 14 -4.89 -8.79 9.62
CA PHE A 14 -3.92 -8.08 8.76
C PHE A 14 -3.63 -6.65 9.22
N GLY A 15 -4.12 -6.21 10.39
CA GLY A 15 -3.79 -4.91 10.98
C GLY A 15 -4.14 -3.71 10.07
N ALA A 16 -5.24 -3.80 9.33
CA ALA A 16 -5.66 -2.75 8.41
C ALA A 16 -6.00 -1.46 9.19
N VAL A 17 -5.14 -0.45 9.06
CA VAL A 17 -5.34 0.89 9.60
C VAL A 17 -5.67 1.84 8.47
N PHE A 18 -6.89 2.39 8.46
CA PHE A 18 -7.30 3.34 7.42
C PHE A 18 -6.68 4.72 7.66
N THR A 19 -6.06 5.25 6.62
CA THR A 19 -5.54 6.62 6.63
C THR A 19 -6.69 7.61 6.39
N PRO A 20 -6.93 8.60 7.28
CA PRO A 20 -7.91 9.64 7.01
C PRO A 20 -7.54 10.43 5.74
N SER A 21 -8.52 10.72 4.89
CA SER A 21 -8.34 11.41 3.61
C SER A 21 -7.63 12.78 3.75
N LYS A 22 -7.86 13.47 4.86
CA LYS A 22 -7.17 14.75 5.19
C LYS A 22 -5.65 14.58 5.18
N TRP A 23 -5.13 13.51 5.78
CA TRP A 23 -3.70 13.25 5.85
C TRP A 23 -3.16 12.77 4.50
N ALA A 24 -3.90 11.91 3.80
CA ALA A 24 -3.53 11.48 2.46
C ALA A 24 -3.39 12.68 1.51
N ASN A 25 -4.38 13.58 1.49
CA ASN A 25 -4.33 14.80 0.68
C ASN A 25 -3.11 15.67 1.04
N LYS A 26 -2.85 15.93 2.33
CA LYS A 26 -1.75 16.76 2.79
C LYS A 26 -0.38 16.20 2.35
N ILE A 27 -0.17 14.90 2.48
CA ILE A 27 1.10 14.25 2.11
C ILE A 27 1.28 14.24 0.60
N VAL A 28 0.25 13.87 -0.16
CA VAL A 28 0.29 13.86 -1.62
C VAL A 28 0.56 15.26 -2.16
N GLU A 29 -0.17 16.28 -1.70
CA GLU A 29 -0.01 17.67 -2.15
C GLU A 29 1.41 18.17 -1.90
N LYS A 30 1.97 17.90 -0.71
CA LYS A 30 3.28 18.40 -0.31
C LYS A 30 4.45 17.70 -1.02
N HIS A 31 4.35 16.39 -1.27
CA HIS A 31 5.51 15.58 -1.62
C HIS A 31 5.48 14.95 -3.01
N PHE A 32 4.28 14.73 -3.60
CA PHE A 32 4.15 13.89 -4.78
C PHE A 32 3.30 14.45 -5.92
N PHE A 33 2.41 15.40 -5.63
CA PHE A 33 1.43 15.86 -6.60
C PHE A 33 2.08 16.49 -7.84
N LYS A 34 3.10 17.33 -7.62
CA LYS A 34 3.83 18.00 -8.71
C LYS A 34 4.56 17.00 -9.61
N GLU A 35 5.22 16.02 -9.02
CA GLU A 35 5.92 14.96 -9.77
C GLU A 35 4.97 14.11 -10.60
N TRP A 36 3.81 13.74 -10.03
CA TRP A 36 2.79 13.03 -10.78
C TRP A 36 2.25 13.84 -11.96
N LEU A 37 1.98 15.14 -11.78
CA LEU A 37 1.60 16.02 -12.88
C LEU A 37 2.66 16.04 -13.99
N ASN A 38 3.92 15.98 -13.64
CA ASN A 38 5.06 15.98 -14.55
C ASN A 38 5.40 14.58 -15.13
N GLY A 39 4.51 13.60 -14.96
CA GLY A 39 4.65 12.30 -15.61
C GLY A 39 5.12 11.15 -14.72
N ALA A 40 5.37 11.37 -13.43
CA ALA A 40 5.77 10.31 -12.53
C ALA A 40 4.67 9.26 -12.33
N THR A 41 5.06 7.99 -12.27
CA THR A 41 4.21 6.86 -11.90
C THR A 41 4.17 6.71 -10.37
N VAL A 42 3.00 6.36 -9.84
CA VAL A 42 2.73 6.19 -8.41
C VAL A 42 2.29 4.76 -8.14
N LEU A 43 2.79 4.15 -7.08
CA LEU A 43 2.31 2.86 -6.58
C LEU A 43 1.98 2.95 -5.08
N ASP A 44 0.76 2.55 -4.74
CA ASP A 44 0.37 2.19 -3.38
C ASP A 44 0.34 0.67 -3.27
N PRO A 45 1.30 0.04 -2.58
CA PRO A 45 1.46 -1.42 -2.55
C PRO A 45 0.48 -2.13 -1.61
N THR A 46 -0.25 -1.39 -0.77
CA THR A 46 -1.22 -1.88 0.22
C THR A 46 -2.41 -0.92 0.30
N ALA A 47 -3.06 -0.78 -0.85
CA ALA A 47 -3.84 0.41 -1.18
C ALA A 47 -5.16 0.56 -0.38
N GLY A 48 -5.67 -0.50 0.27
CA GLY A 48 -6.99 -0.45 0.87
C GLY A 48 -8.06 -0.06 -0.15
N GLU A 49 -8.88 0.91 0.18
CA GLU A 49 -9.84 1.51 -0.75
C GLU A 49 -9.24 2.66 -1.59
N GLY A 50 -7.91 2.74 -1.70
CA GLY A 50 -7.20 3.67 -2.57
C GLY A 50 -7.17 5.12 -2.10
N VAL A 51 -7.16 5.37 -0.80
CA VAL A 51 -7.22 6.73 -0.23
C VAL A 51 -6.10 7.64 -0.75
N PHE A 52 -4.89 7.11 -0.93
CA PHE A 52 -3.78 7.90 -1.47
C PHE A 52 -3.95 8.18 -2.96
N LEU A 53 -4.39 7.21 -3.75
CA LEU A 53 -4.64 7.42 -5.18
C LEU A 53 -5.80 8.40 -5.41
N LYS A 54 -6.86 8.29 -4.60
CA LYS A 54 -7.97 9.28 -4.58
C LYS A 54 -7.47 10.68 -4.23
N ALA A 55 -6.45 10.81 -3.38
CA ALA A 55 -5.90 12.11 -3.00
C ALA A 55 -5.33 12.88 -4.21
N PHE A 56 -4.62 12.20 -5.14
CA PHE A 56 -4.16 12.84 -6.39
C PHE A 56 -5.32 13.40 -7.19
N LEU A 57 -6.39 12.61 -7.34
CA LEU A 57 -7.57 12.99 -8.11
C LEU A 57 -8.35 14.14 -7.44
N ASN A 58 -8.49 14.10 -6.12
CA ASN A 58 -9.14 15.15 -5.34
C ASN A 58 -8.41 16.50 -5.46
N ILE A 59 -7.09 16.47 -5.36
CA ILE A 59 -6.26 17.69 -5.46
C ILE A 59 -6.36 18.25 -6.88
N ALA A 60 -6.26 17.41 -7.92
CA ALA A 60 -6.41 17.81 -9.32
C ALA A 60 -7.78 18.45 -9.56
N LYS A 61 -8.86 17.80 -9.12
CA LYS A 61 -10.23 18.32 -9.24
C LYS A 61 -10.38 19.68 -8.54
N LYS A 62 -9.85 19.81 -7.31
CA LYS A 62 -9.88 21.07 -6.55
C LYS A 62 -9.14 22.21 -7.25
N GLN A 63 -8.07 21.90 -7.96
CA GLN A 63 -7.27 22.87 -8.71
C GLN A 63 -7.74 23.09 -10.14
N GLY A 64 -8.87 22.49 -10.55
CA GLY A 64 -9.38 22.59 -11.93
C GLY A 64 -8.52 21.88 -12.98
N ILE A 65 -7.68 20.94 -12.56
CA ILE A 65 -6.79 20.18 -13.45
C ILE A 65 -7.56 18.98 -14.02
N GLU A 66 -7.57 18.87 -15.35
CA GLU A 66 -8.24 17.76 -16.04
C GLU A 66 -7.63 16.40 -15.69
N LEU A 67 -8.48 15.42 -15.40
CA LEU A 67 -8.10 14.04 -15.13
C LEU A 67 -8.05 13.23 -16.44
N THR A 68 -7.04 13.48 -17.26
CA THR A 68 -6.84 12.76 -18.53
C THR A 68 -6.55 11.28 -18.29
N ASN A 69 -6.84 10.44 -19.30
CA ASN A 69 -6.52 9.01 -19.25
C ASN A 69 -5.03 8.76 -18.98
N ASP A 70 -4.16 9.58 -19.53
CA ASP A 70 -2.72 9.51 -19.31
C ASP A 70 -2.37 9.72 -17.84
N ARG A 71 -2.90 10.76 -17.18
CA ARG A 71 -2.67 11.02 -15.76
C ARG A 71 -3.18 9.88 -14.88
N VAL A 72 -4.39 9.41 -15.13
CA VAL A 72 -5.02 8.32 -14.37
C VAL A 72 -4.26 7.01 -14.55
N SER A 73 -3.76 6.72 -15.75
CA SER A 73 -3.02 5.49 -16.05
C SER A 73 -1.67 5.38 -15.35
N ARG A 74 -1.16 6.46 -14.75
CA ARG A 74 0.07 6.47 -13.96
C ARG A 74 -0.13 6.18 -12.46
N LEU A 75 -1.37 5.94 -12.03
CA LEU A 75 -1.70 5.56 -10.65
C LEU A 75 -1.90 4.05 -10.56
N PHE A 76 -1.19 3.40 -9.64
CA PHE A 76 -1.24 1.96 -9.43
C PHE A 76 -1.53 1.63 -7.96
N GLY A 77 -2.34 0.60 -7.72
CA GLY A 77 -2.64 0.08 -6.40
C GLY A 77 -2.65 -1.45 -6.39
N ILE A 78 -2.17 -2.03 -5.29
CA ILE A 78 -2.27 -3.45 -5.00
C ILE A 78 -3.01 -3.59 -3.67
N GLU A 79 -4.03 -4.41 -3.63
CA GLU A 79 -4.83 -4.64 -2.43
C GLU A 79 -5.17 -6.13 -2.30
N LEU A 80 -4.99 -6.67 -1.11
CA LEU A 80 -5.23 -8.10 -0.83
C LEU A 80 -6.72 -8.43 -0.78
N ASN A 81 -7.54 -7.50 -0.27
CA ASN A 81 -8.98 -7.68 -0.11
C ASN A 81 -9.75 -7.28 -1.37
N GLN A 82 -10.46 -8.25 -1.98
CA GLN A 82 -11.27 -8.01 -3.18
C GLN A 82 -12.39 -6.97 -2.95
N GLU A 83 -13.01 -6.96 -1.77
CA GLU A 83 -14.07 -6.00 -1.46
C GLU A 83 -13.56 -4.55 -1.53
N TYR A 84 -12.33 -4.28 -1.05
CA TYR A 84 -11.72 -2.95 -1.14
C TYR A 84 -11.37 -2.56 -2.57
N VAL A 85 -10.97 -3.53 -3.39
CA VAL A 85 -10.78 -3.32 -4.84
C VAL A 85 -12.08 -2.93 -5.51
N ASP A 86 -13.17 -3.63 -5.21
CA ASP A 86 -14.48 -3.34 -5.77
C ASP A 86 -15.01 -1.97 -5.31
N ASN A 87 -14.83 -1.63 -4.04
CA ASN A 87 -15.18 -0.32 -3.49
C ASN A 87 -14.39 0.81 -4.14
N PHE A 88 -13.10 0.59 -4.39
CA PHE A 88 -12.28 1.55 -5.14
C PHE A 88 -12.88 1.83 -6.52
N TYR A 89 -13.18 0.80 -7.32
CA TYR A 89 -13.74 1.00 -8.66
C TYR A 89 -15.11 1.66 -8.65
N LYS A 90 -15.97 1.33 -7.69
CA LYS A 90 -17.25 2.01 -7.49
C LYS A 90 -17.05 3.51 -7.22
N SER A 91 -16.13 3.84 -6.31
CA SER A 91 -15.84 5.25 -5.99
C SER A 91 -15.23 6.02 -7.16
N MET A 92 -14.39 5.39 -8.00
CA MET A 92 -13.87 6.03 -9.22
C MET A 92 -14.99 6.45 -10.16
N ALA A 93 -15.99 5.59 -10.37
CA ALA A 93 -17.13 5.90 -11.22
C ALA A 93 -18.03 6.98 -10.60
N MET A 94 -18.33 6.88 -9.31
CA MET A 94 -19.32 7.74 -8.63
C MET A 94 -18.76 9.13 -8.28
N GLU A 95 -17.55 9.23 -7.78
CA GLU A 95 -16.96 10.47 -7.26
C GLU A 95 -16.19 11.28 -8.31
N PHE A 96 -15.57 10.56 -9.26
CA PHE A 96 -14.70 11.17 -10.25
C PHE A 96 -15.20 11.05 -11.69
N SER A 97 -16.23 10.24 -11.95
CA SER A 97 -16.72 9.91 -13.31
C SER A 97 -15.61 9.33 -14.21
N ILE A 98 -14.70 8.55 -13.61
CA ILE A 98 -13.54 7.96 -14.28
C ILE A 98 -13.73 6.45 -14.44
N LYS A 99 -13.43 5.96 -15.64
CA LYS A 99 -13.20 4.54 -15.89
C LYS A 99 -11.73 4.21 -15.61
N PHE A 100 -11.42 3.88 -14.35
CA PHE A 100 -10.04 3.55 -13.95
C PHE A 100 -9.56 2.27 -14.64
N PRO A 101 -8.29 2.21 -15.15
CA PRO A 101 -7.77 1.03 -15.82
C PRO A 101 -7.77 -0.22 -14.91
N LYS A 102 -8.36 -1.33 -15.38
CA LYS A 102 -8.48 -2.57 -14.60
C LYS A 102 -7.14 -3.22 -14.25
N THR A 103 -6.10 -2.92 -15.01
CA THR A 103 -4.74 -3.41 -14.81
C THR A 103 -3.96 -2.63 -13.75
N ASN A 104 -4.46 -1.48 -13.32
CA ASN A 104 -3.72 -0.54 -12.49
C ASN A 104 -4.10 -0.61 -11.01
N PHE A 105 -5.31 -1.10 -10.68
CA PHE A 105 -5.69 -1.38 -9.31
C PHE A 105 -6.15 -2.83 -9.22
N VAL A 106 -5.31 -3.67 -8.63
CA VAL A 106 -5.46 -5.12 -8.74
C VAL A 106 -5.57 -5.78 -7.37
N GLN A 107 -6.40 -6.83 -7.31
CA GLN A 107 -6.40 -7.72 -6.17
C GLN A 107 -5.13 -8.57 -6.18
N GLY A 108 -4.41 -8.59 -5.06
CA GLY A 108 -3.24 -9.44 -4.92
C GLY A 108 -2.41 -9.15 -3.68
N ASP A 109 -1.50 -10.06 -3.41
CA ASP A 109 -0.53 -9.97 -2.33
C ASP A 109 0.79 -9.41 -2.87
N ILE A 110 1.26 -8.30 -2.31
CA ILE A 110 2.49 -7.62 -2.75
C ILE A 110 3.73 -8.54 -2.74
N PHE A 111 3.76 -9.53 -1.86
CA PHE A 111 4.88 -10.46 -1.77
C PHE A 111 4.90 -11.49 -2.90
N PHE A 112 3.77 -11.75 -3.55
CA PHE A 112 3.59 -12.80 -4.55
C PHE A 112 3.09 -12.29 -5.90
N GLN A 113 3.19 -10.97 -6.15
CA GLN A 113 2.85 -10.41 -7.46
C GLN A 113 3.77 -10.96 -8.55
N LYS A 114 3.17 -11.53 -9.59
CA LYS A 114 3.90 -12.08 -10.75
C LYS A 114 4.54 -11.00 -11.61
N LYS A 115 3.87 -9.85 -11.73
CA LYS A 115 4.35 -8.70 -12.51
C LYS A 115 4.76 -7.58 -11.57
N GLU A 116 6.01 -7.21 -11.58
CA GLU A 116 6.49 -6.05 -10.85
C GLU A 116 6.00 -4.76 -11.52
N ILE A 117 5.40 -3.89 -10.70
CA ILE A 117 5.04 -2.53 -11.11
C ILE A 117 6.19 -1.62 -10.69
N LYS A 118 6.91 -1.06 -11.64
CA LYS A 118 7.96 -0.07 -11.38
C LYS A 118 7.34 1.32 -11.28
N ALA A 119 7.69 2.07 -10.23
CA ALA A 119 7.14 3.39 -9.96
C ALA A 119 8.21 4.40 -9.54
N ASN A 120 7.98 5.66 -9.89
CA ASN A 120 8.84 6.77 -9.44
C ASN A 120 8.50 7.19 -8.00
N LEU A 121 7.25 6.97 -7.58
CA LEU A 121 6.72 7.38 -6.29
C LEU A 121 6.04 6.20 -5.62
N LEU A 122 6.48 5.85 -4.41
CA LEU A 122 5.80 4.88 -3.54
C LEU A 122 5.12 5.63 -2.39
N ILE A 123 3.86 5.33 -2.16
CA ILE A 123 3.10 5.88 -1.05
C ILE A 123 2.21 4.79 -0.46
N GLY A 124 2.09 4.71 0.87
CA GLY A 124 1.24 3.71 1.47
C GLY A 124 1.17 3.82 3.00
N ASN A 125 0.24 3.05 3.54
CA ASN A 125 0.12 2.75 4.96
C ASN A 125 0.12 1.22 5.09
N PRO A 126 1.30 0.59 5.14
CA PRO A 126 1.39 -0.86 5.20
C PRO A 126 0.75 -1.42 6.49
N PRO A 127 0.31 -2.68 6.50
CA PRO A 127 -0.36 -3.27 7.64
C PRO A 127 0.55 -3.36 8.88
N TRP A 128 0.04 -2.93 10.05
CA TRP A 128 0.78 -2.89 11.32
C TRP A 128 0.52 -4.17 12.12
N VAL A 129 1.09 -5.26 11.69
CA VAL A 129 0.96 -6.59 12.31
C VAL A 129 2.31 -7.22 12.52
N ASN A 130 2.54 -7.79 13.70
CA ASN A 130 3.74 -8.57 13.96
C ASN A 130 3.68 -9.92 13.24
N PHE A 131 4.84 -10.41 12.81
CA PHE A 131 4.96 -11.74 12.21
C PHE A 131 4.37 -12.85 13.11
N SER A 132 4.55 -12.74 14.43
CA SER A 132 4.01 -13.69 15.41
C SER A 132 2.48 -13.84 15.35
N ASP A 133 1.78 -12.77 14.99
CA ASP A 133 0.32 -12.68 15.06
C ASP A 133 -0.37 -13.17 13.78
N LEU A 134 0.42 -13.49 12.75
CA LEU A 134 -0.09 -14.00 11.49
C LEU A 134 -0.49 -15.48 11.57
N GLU A 135 -1.35 -15.91 10.67
CA GLU A 135 -1.70 -17.31 10.50
C GLU A 135 -0.49 -18.16 10.09
N GLU A 136 -0.35 -19.36 10.63
CA GLU A 136 0.80 -20.25 10.44
C GLU A 136 1.09 -20.60 8.97
N THR A 137 0.04 -20.77 8.16
CA THR A 137 0.15 -21.04 6.72
C THR A 137 0.80 -19.85 5.99
N TYR A 138 0.44 -18.63 6.36
CA TYR A 138 1.00 -17.42 5.79
C TYR A 138 2.42 -17.15 6.28
N LYS A 139 2.71 -17.35 7.56
CA LYS A 139 4.07 -17.28 8.13
C LYS A 139 5.06 -18.15 7.35
N LYS A 140 4.68 -19.40 7.07
CA LYS A 140 5.51 -20.35 6.31
C LYS A 140 5.86 -19.83 4.92
N ARG A 141 4.95 -19.11 4.29
CA ARG A 141 5.14 -18.56 2.94
C ARG A 141 6.08 -17.36 2.90
N ILE A 142 6.05 -16.49 3.92
CA ILE A 142 6.77 -15.21 3.90
C ILE A 142 8.05 -15.19 4.76
N LYS A 143 8.25 -16.15 5.69
CA LYS A 143 9.40 -16.13 6.62
C LYS A 143 10.77 -15.98 5.95
N HIS A 144 10.95 -16.59 4.78
CA HIS A 144 12.20 -16.53 4.05
C HIS A 144 12.49 -15.13 3.49
N LEU A 145 11.46 -14.31 3.27
CA LEU A 145 11.60 -12.95 2.77
C LEU A 145 12.25 -12.02 3.79
N PHE A 146 12.02 -12.23 5.09
CA PHE A 146 12.70 -11.46 6.14
C PHE A 146 14.22 -11.64 6.10
N ILE A 147 14.69 -12.86 5.81
CA ILE A 147 16.11 -13.16 5.65
C ILE A 147 16.61 -12.56 4.33
N HIS A 148 15.86 -12.78 3.24
CA HIS A 148 16.20 -12.30 1.90
C HIS A 148 16.42 -10.77 1.88
N PHE A 149 15.58 -10.01 2.57
CA PHE A 149 15.71 -8.56 2.67
C PHE A 149 16.58 -8.08 3.84
N GLY A 150 17.27 -8.99 4.54
CA GLY A 150 18.21 -8.63 5.62
C GLY A 150 17.55 -8.05 6.87
N LEU A 151 16.25 -8.26 7.07
CA LEU A 151 15.51 -7.78 8.24
C LEU A 151 15.83 -8.60 9.49
N VAL A 152 16.15 -9.88 9.32
CA VAL A 152 16.63 -10.78 10.36
C VAL A 152 17.81 -11.59 9.86
N LYS A 153 18.68 -12.04 10.78
CA LYS A 153 19.85 -12.86 10.44
C LYS A 153 19.51 -14.34 10.33
N SER A 154 18.52 -14.80 11.07
CA SER A 154 18.14 -16.22 11.11
C SER A 154 16.62 -16.39 11.33
N PRO A 155 16.06 -17.58 10.99
CA PRO A 155 14.64 -17.88 11.28
C PRO A 155 14.28 -17.83 12.77
N LYS A 156 15.25 -18.01 13.67
CA LYS A 156 15.04 -17.96 15.13
C LYS A 156 14.72 -16.53 15.60
N ASP A 157 15.29 -15.52 14.93
CA ASP A 157 15.09 -14.12 15.28
C ASP A 157 13.63 -13.67 15.06
N LEU A 158 12.90 -14.34 14.14
CA LEU A 158 11.48 -14.09 13.90
C LEU A 158 10.58 -14.43 15.10
N LEU A 159 11.03 -15.36 15.95
CA LEU A 159 10.28 -15.82 17.13
C LEU A 159 10.46 -14.90 18.35
N LEU A 160 11.45 -14.02 18.32
CA LEU A 160 11.81 -13.17 19.45
C LEU A 160 11.02 -11.85 19.50
N GLY A 161 10.11 -11.60 18.53
CA GLY A 161 9.18 -10.46 18.57
C GLY A 161 9.82 -9.08 18.47
N ASN A 162 11.02 -8.97 17.91
CA ASN A 162 11.68 -7.68 17.71
C ASN A 162 10.92 -6.83 16.68
N ALA A 163 10.97 -5.50 16.79
CA ALA A 163 10.28 -4.55 15.90
C ALA A 163 10.59 -4.72 14.39
N ARG A 164 11.70 -5.39 14.06
CA ARG A 164 12.08 -5.71 12.68
C ARG A 164 11.29 -6.87 12.07
N THR A 165 10.41 -7.50 12.85
CA THR A 165 9.55 -8.60 12.40
C THR A 165 8.12 -8.14 12.08
N ASP A 166 7.90 -6.84 12.01
CA ASP A 166 6.64 -6.25 11.58
C ASP A 166 6.45 -6.41 10.06
N ILE A 167 5.23 -6.72 9.65
CA ILE A 167 4.87 -6.86 8.23
C ILE A 167 5.09 -5.55 7.47
N ALA A 168 4.87 -4.40 8.12
CA ALA A 168 5.15 -3.09 7.51
C ALA A 168 6.61 -2.98 7.06
N THR A 169 7.58 -3.41 7.88
CA THR A 169 9.00 -3.39 7.51
C THR A 169 9.30 -4.31 6.34
N LEU A 170 8.68 -5.49 6.28
CA LEU A 170 8.83 -6.41 5.16
C LEU A 170 8.25 -5.85 3.86
N VAL A 171 7.05 -5.25 3.91
CA VAL A 171 6.44 -4.58 2.75
C VAL A 171 7.37 -3.49 2.23
N ILE A 172 7.87 -2.61 3.12
CA ILE A 172 8.75 -1.52 2.73
C ILE A 172 10.03 -2.05 2.10
N ALA A 173 10.71 -3.02 2.72
CA ALA A 173 11.93 -3.61 2.16
C ALA A 173 11.67 -4.19 0.76
N LYS A 174 10.59 -4.96 0.59
CA LYS A 174 10.18 -5.52 -0.70
C LYS A 174 9.97 -4.44 -1.75
N VAL A 175 9.17 -3.41 -1.46
CA VAL A 175 8.80 -2.42 -2.49
C VAL A 175 9.92 -1.46 -2.81
N LEU A 176 10.77 -1.10 -1.87
CA LEU A 176 11.98 -0.32 -2.13
C LEU A 176 12.95 -1.07 -3.03
N HIS A 177 13.13 -2.38 -2.80
CA HIS A 177 14.02 -3.21 -3.60
C HIS A 177 13.47 -3.48 -5.01
N SER A 178 12.18 -3.81 -5.12
CA SER A 178 11.63 -4.37 -6.35
C SER A 178 10.76 -3.39 -7.17
N ASN A 179 10.18 -2.38 -6.54
CA ASN A 179 9.16 -1.54 -7.18
C ASN A 179 9.60 -0.08 -7.38
N LEU A 180 10.56 0.42 -6.57
CA LEU A 180 11.03 1.79 -6.71
C LEU A 180 12.03 1.91 -7.86
N ASN A 181 11.81 2.89 -8.75
CA ASN A 181 12.78 3.26 -9.78
C ASN A 181 14.01 3.97 -9.16
N GLU A 182 15.14 3.97 -9.87
CA GLU A 182 16.27 4.82 -9.51
C GLU A 182 15.83 6.28 -9.36
N ASN A 183 16.37 6.95 -8.32
CA ASN A 183 15.99 8.32 -7.94
C ASN A 183 14.51 8.51 -7.59
N GLY A 184 13.76 7.43 -7.39
CA GLY A 184 12.39 7.47 -6.92
C GLY A 184 12.26 7.93 -5.47
N LYS A 185 11.06 8.30 -5.06
CA LYS A 185 10.72 8.74 -3.71
C LYS A 185 9.72 7.80 -3.06
N ALA A 186 9.83 7.59 -1.75
CA ALA A 186 8.90 6.78 -0.98
C ALA A 186 8.46 7.51 0.30
N VAL A 187 7.17 7.44 0.61
CA VAL A 187 6.59 7.92 1.88
C VAL A 187 5.63 6.88 2.42
N PHE A 188 5.84 6.46 3.66
CA PHE A 188 4.99 5.50 4.35
C PHE A 188 4.51 6.03 5.69
N PHE A 189 3.26 5.69 6.03
CA PHE A 189 2.74 5.85 7.38
C PHE A 189 3.15 4.66 8.22
N LEU A 190 3.79 4.91 9.36
CA LEU A 190 4.31 3.89 10.24
C LEU A 190 3.94 4.20 11.70
N PRO A 191 3.73 3.18 12.54
CA PRO A 191 3.59 3.40 13.98
C PRO A 191 4.90 3.90 14.55
N LEU A 192 4.83 4.81 15.54
CA LEU A 192 6.02 5.37 16.20
C LEU A 192 6.90 4.30 16.86
N SER A 193 6.31 3.17 17.26
CA SER A 193 7.03 2.04 17.85
C SER A 193 8.15 1.47 16.97
N ILE A 194 8.07 1.63 15.64
CA ILE A 194 9.13 1.18 14.72
C ILE A 194 10.43 1.98 14.93
N PHE A 195 10.35 3.20 15.47
CA PHE A 195 11.49 4.10 15.67
C PHE A 195 11.98 4.16 17.12
N GLN A 196 11.36 3.41 18.04
CA GLN A 196 11.62 3.47 19.49
C GLN A 196 12.49 2.32 20.02
N ASN A 197 13.33 1.69 19.19
CA ASN A 197 14.27 0.64 19.62
C ASN A 197 15.71 1.09 19.61
#